data_4bfdd74d243262dc78008789452c6d38
#
_entry.id   4bfdd74d243262dc78008789452c6d38
#
_cell.length_a   1.000
_cell.length_b   1.000
_cell.length_c   1.000
_cell.angle_alpha   90.00
_cell.angle_beta   90.00
_cell.angle_gamma   90.00
#
_symmetry.space_group_name_H-M   'P 1'
#
loop_
_entity.id
_entity.type
_entity.pdbx_description
1 polymer ?
#
loop_
_entity_poly.entity_id
_entity_poly.type
_entity_poly.pdbx_seq_one_letter_code
_entity_poly.pdbx_strand_id
1 'polypeptide(L)'
;MRSHPTFRALIALLLLLSLPASVSTASAWQDDKDRGEIEQGREADKQIEAQFGFYDDEELSAYVSEIGNRMAAMSERPTLPWTFRVLDSPVVNAFALPGGFVYVTRGLVAYAGNEAELAGVIGHEIGHVTGKHSQSRQRRSLFANLGLLAASLFSETVRDLVSTGLPQLATGLVLMKYSRGQELDADERGIGYATSVGYNPYGIGGFFETLQSLEEQSDRKKVPGWVSTHPQVDDRIERSRRWADEAMARYNLTTEDLFVGRRELLAEVDGVVFGENPREGFMRGDDFLHPDLRFRLAFPADWTVQNGRSAVVAISPSEEAYLKLELAAREEGEAPDDYVRRYLRELSADVSDSGRADVGDLAALEAVFSVQASNATYAVLGTWIDYDGRLYQILGVSSPNRWRAYSRTMRSSARSFAELTDETALEVGPARVAVTEVSQRMQLAGVIEQYPEVSVSPETVAILNHLSLQDLIAAGDVVKLVFGGPDLP
;
A
#
# COMPACT_ATOMS: atom_id res chain seq x y z
N MET A 1 11.21 16.58 75.77
CA MET A 1 10.26 15.97 76.75
C MET A 1 8.87 16.01 76.11
N ARG A 2 8.27 14.80 75.97
CA ARG A 2 6.83 14.47 75.95
C ARG A 2 6.00 15.20 74.88
N SER A 3 5.71 14.58 73.68
CA SER A 3 4.64 13.61 73.40
C SER A 3 3.24 14.09 73.86
N HIS A 4 2.36 14.30 72.88
CA HIS A 4 1.12 13.52 72.79
C HIS A 4 0.39 13.69 71.49
N PRO A 5 -0.10 12.57 70.88
CA PRO A 5 -0.84 12.55 69.69
C PRO A 5 -2.35 12.56 69.96
N THR A 6 -3.17 13.13 69.13
CA THR A 6 -4.60 12.81 68.92
C THR A 6 -5.26 13.93 68.13
N PHE A 7 -5.26 13.85 66.86
CA PHE A 7 -6.28 14.48 66.01
C PHE A 7 -6.21 13.88 64.56
N ARG A 8 -6.23 12.55 64.53
CA ARG A 8 -6.40 11.80 63.30
C ARG A 8 -7.41 10.70 63.57
N ALA A 9 -8.71 11.00 63.52
CA ALA A 9 -9.79 10.00 63.37
C ALA A 9 -11.15 10.70 63.59
N LEU A 10 -11.61 11.49 62.58
CA LEU A 10 -13.04 11.86 62.49
C LEU A 10 -13.39 12.58 61.15
N ILE A 11 -12.74 12.26 60.03
CA ILE A 11 -13.24 12.64 58.67
C ILE A 11 -13.07 11.45 57.75
N ALA A 12 -13.57 10.30 58.11
CA ALA A 12 -13.57 9.11 57.27
C ALA A 12 -14.88 8.32 57.35
N LEU A 13 -16.02 9.01 57.54
CA LEU A 13 -17.30 8.29 57.57
C LEU A 13 -18.50 9.18 57.20
N LEU A 14 -18.43 9.96 56.10
CA LEU A 14 -19.62 10.65 55.55
C LEU A 14 -19.44 11.03 54.06
N LEU A 15 -18.97 10.10 53.22
CA LEU A 15 -19.02 10.21 51.74
C LEU A 15 -19.24 8.86 51.10
N LEU A 16 -20.18 8.11 51.63
CA LEU A 16 -20.70 6.88 51.02
C LEU A 16 -22.22 6.96 51.07
N LEU A 17 -22.82 7.74 50.16
CA LEU A 17 -24.23 7.58 49.77
C LEU A 17 -24.63 8.76 48.88
N SER A 18 -24.60 8.52 47.59
CA SER A 18 -25.37 9.16 46.51
C SER A 18 -24.51 9.45 45.26
N LEU A 19 -24.21 8.41 44.52
CA LEU A 19 -24.02 8.57 43.05
C LEU A 19 -25.14 7.82 42.38
N PRO A 20 -25.97 8.48 41.56
CA PRO A 20 -26.98 7.79 40.80
C PRO A 20 -26.30 6.95 39.70
N ALA A 21 -26.67 5.67 39.64
CA ALA A 21 -26.38 4.75 38.58
C ALA A 21 -27.10 5.19 37.30
N SER A 22 -26.49 6.06 36.53
CA SER A 22 -27.03 6.49 35.22
C SER A 22 -25.94 6.74 34.15
N VAL A 23 -24.82 6.02 34.22
CA VAL A 23 -23.75 6.07 33.17
C VAL A 23 -23.67 4.80 32.36
N SER A 24 -24.59 3.84 32.50
CA SER A 24 -24.37 2.47 32.00
C SER A 24 -24.98 2.11 30.64
N THR A 25 -25.85 2.94 30.04
CA THR A 25 -26.50 2.53 28.80
C THR A 25 -25.87 3.10 27.54
N ALA A 26 -25.30 4.27 27.59
CA ALA A 26 -24.65 4.89 26.43
C ALA A 26 -23.31 4.19 26.08
N SER A 27 -22.53 3.78 27.09
CA SER A 27 -21.28 3.04 26.89
C SER A 27 -21.51 1.65 26.27
N ALA A 28 -22.52 0.91 26.72
CA ALA A 28 -22.82 -0.42 26.19
C ALA A 28 -23.22 -0.41 24.70
N TRP A 29 -23.93 0.63 24.25
CA TRP A 29 -24.30 0.79 22.82
C TRP A 29 -23.13 1.25 21.95
N GLN A 30 -22.22 2.01 22.52
CA GLN A 30 -20.96 2.40 21.85
C GLN A 30 -20.05 1.18 21.71
N ASP A 31 -19.86 0.41 22.79
CA ASP A 31 -19.02 -0.79 22.83
C ASP A 31 -19.48 -1.86 21.81
N ASP A 32 -20.79 -2.06 21.61
CA ASP A 32 -21.30 -3.02 20.63
C ASP A 32 -21.06 -2.57 19.18
N LYS A 33 -21.18 -1.28 18.90
CA LYS A 33 -20.88 -0.73 17.56
C LYS A 33 -19.39 -0.79 17.26
N ASP A 34 -18.56 -0.39 18.22
CA ASP A 34 -17.11 -0.41 18.07
C ASP A 34 -16.59 -1.85 17.95
N ARG A 35 -17.21 -2.81 18.67
CA ARG A 35 -16.87 -4.24 18.54
C ARG A 35 -17.09 -4.77 17.11
N GLY A 36 -18.20 -4.39 16.47
CA GLY A 36 -18.47 -4.75 15.09
C GLY A 36 -17.48 -4.15 14.09
N GLU A 37 -17.05 -2.92 14.32
CA GLU A 37 -16.02 -2.26 13.51
C GLU A 37 -14.64 -2.91 13.69
N ILE A 38 -14.28 -3.21 14.93
CA ILE A 38 -13.01 -3.87 15.27
C ILE A 38 -12.91 -5.25 14.62
N GLU A 39 -13.99 -6.05 14.67
CA GLU A 39 -13.98 -7.37 14.05
C GLU A 39 -13.88 -7.30 12.52
N GLN A 40 -14.60 -6.35 11.90
CA GLN A 40 -14.47 -6.09 10.46
C GLN A 40 -13.03 -5.66 10.10
N GLY A 41 -12.45 -4.75 10.86
CA GLY A 41 -11.08 -4.30 10.66
C GLY A 41 -10.08 -5.44 10.79
N ARG A 42 -10.23 -6.29 11.80
CA ARG A 42 -9.36 -7.44 12.04
C ARG A 42 -9.41 -8.47 10.92
N GLU A 43 -10.59 -8.73 10.36
CA GLU A 43 -10.71 -9.63 9.22
C GLU A 43 -10.12 -9.02 7.94
N ALA A 44 -10.31 -7.72 7.74
CA ALA A 44 -9.70 -7.02 6.63
C ALA A 44 -8.16 -6.91 6.78
N ASP A 45 -7.62 -6.76 8.00
CA ASP A 45 -6.18 -6.74 8.29
C ASP A 45 -5.46 -7.99 7.75
N LYS A 46 -6.07 -9.18 7.96
CA LYS A 46 -5.54 -10.44 7.40
C LYS A 46 -5.48 -10.43 5.86
N GLN A 47 -6.48 -9.83 5.22
CA GLN A 47 -6.52 -9.73 3.76
C GLN A 47 -5.49 -8.73 3.25
N ILE A 48 -5.30 -7.61 3.96
CA ILE A 48 -4.25 -6.62 3.66
C ILE A 48 -2.86 -7.26 3.79
N GLU A 49 -2.61 -8.00 4.88
CA GLU A 49 -1.36 -8.74 5.06
C GLU A 49 -1.10 -9.74 3.93
N ALA A 50 -2.11 -10.52 3.55
CA ALA A 50 -2.00 -11.50 2.47
C ALA A 50 -1.73 -10.84 1.11
N GLN A 51 -2.29 -9.63 0.88
CA GLN A 51 -2.20 -8.93 -0.40
C GLN A 51 -0.92 -8.11 -0.55
N PHE A 52 -0.51 -7.38 0.49
CA PHE A 52 0.60 -6.43 0.43
C PHE A 52 1.82 -6.89 1.21
N GLY A 53 1.63 -7.73 2.22
CA GLY A 53 2.64 -8.01 3.24
C GLY A 53 2.92 -6.82 4.14
N PHE A 54 3.38 -7.09 5.34
CA PHE A 54 3.97 -6.06 6.19
C PHE A 54 5.44 -5.94 5.87
N TYR A 55 5.96 -4.71 5.88
CA TYR A 55 7.37 -4.46 5.65
C TYR A 55 8.18 -5.04 6.82
N ASP A 56 9.16 -5.87 6.50
CA ASP A 56 9.98 -6.60 7.48
C ASP A 56 11.08 -5.69 8.05
N ASP A 57 10.66 -4.74 8.88
CA ASP A 57 11.49 -3.78 9.59
C ASP A 57 10.81 -3.42 10.91
N GLU A 58 11.31 -4.02 12.00
CA GLU A 58 10.72 -3.85 13.33
C GLU A 58 10.92 -2.42 13.87
N GLU A 59 12.05 -1.76 13.56
CA GLU A 59 12.36 -0.41 14.03
C GLU A 59 11.44 0.60 13.36
N LEU A 60 11.34 0.57 12.04
CA LEU A 60 10.41 1.42 11.29
C LEU A 60 8.94 1.17 11.68
N SER A 61 8.56 -0.09 11.89
CA SER A 61 7.19 -0.44 12.32
C SER A 61 6.88 0.10 13.72
N ALA A 62 7.83 0.02 14.65
CA ALA A 62 7.70 0.59 15.99
C ALA A 62 7.61 2.11 15.95
N TYR A 63 8.45 2.77 15.15
CA TYR A 63 8.45 4.21 14.95
C TYR A 63 7.11 4.75 14.44
N VAL A 64 6.58 4.15 13.36
CA VAL A 64 5.26 4.52 12.82
C VAL A 64 4.15 4.28 13.85
N SER A 65 4.23 3.17 14.60
CA SER A 65 3.26 2.85 15.64
C SER A 65 3.31 3.84 16.80
N GLU A 66 4.49 4.31 17.21
CA GLU A 66 4.64 5.31 18.26
C GLU A 66 4.00 6.64 17.87
N ILE A 67 4.28 7.14 16.66
CA ILE A 67 3.68 8.36 16.11
C ILE A 67 2.15 8.25 16.13
N GLY A 68 1.62 7.16 15.58
CA GLY A 68 0.19 6.94 15.50
C GLY A 68 -0.50 6.83 16.86
N ASN A 69 0.07 6.05 17.79
CA ASN A 69 -0.52 5.87 19.12
C ASN A 69 -0.53 7.15 19.95
N ARG A 70 0.49 7.99 19.84
CA ARG A 70 0.52 9.31 20.52
C ARG A 70 -0.66 10.18 20.06
N MET A 71 -0.94 10.24 18.77
CA MET A 71 -2.05 11.01 18.21
C MET A 71 -3.41 10.37 18.49
N ALA A 72 -3.51 9.05 18.36
CA ALA A 72 -4.74 8.31 18.62
C ALA A 72 -5.22 8.47 20.07
N ALA A 73 -4.31 8.55 21.03
CA ALA A 73 -4.62 8.83 22.44
C ALA A 73 -5.25 10.20 22.65
N MET A 74 -5.04 11.16 21.75
CA MET A 74 -5.62 12.51 21.80
C MET A 74 -6.88 12.66 20.95
N SER A 75 -7.29 11.59 20.26
CA SER A 75 -8.47 11.58 19.40
C SER A 75 -9.77 11.37 20.18
N GLU A 76 -10.92 11.52 19.50
CA GLU A 76 -12.25 11.29 20.09
C GLU A 76 -12.55 9.81 20.37
N ARG A 77 -11.65 8.90 19.91
CA ARG A 77 -11.81 7.45 20.12
C ARG A 77 -10.53 6.79 20.66
N PRO A 78 -9.98 7.26 21.79
CA PRO A 78 -8.68 6.80 22.32
C PRO A 78 -8.71 5.33 22.79
N THR A 79 -9.88 4.75 23.01
CA THR A 79 -10.06 3.38 23.51
C THR A 79 -10.15 2.31 22.43
N LEU A 80 -10.11 2.69 21.14
CA LEU A 80 -10.00 1.72 20.06
C LEU A 80 -8.65 0.96 20.15
N PRO A 81 -8.60 -0.30 19.76
CA PRO A 81 -7.35 -1.07 19.67
C PRO A 81 -6.54 -0.63 18.43
N TRP A 82 -6.06 0.60 18.47
CA TRP A 82 -5.33 1.18 17.36
C TRP A 82 -4.15 0.29 16.95
N THR A 83 -4.04 0.08 15.65
CA THR A 83 -2.99 -0.72 15.03
C THR A 83 -2.42 0.04 13.84
N PHE A 84 -1.12 0.28 13.84
CA PHE A 84 -0.41 0.98 12.77
C PHE A 84 0.56 0.01 12.11
N ARG A 85 0.55 -0.07 10.78
CA ARG A 85 1.34 -1.02 9.98
C ARG A 85 2.07 -0.31 8.87
N VAL A 86 3.28 -0.75 8.58
CA VAL A 86 3.99 -0.40 7.33
C VAL A 86 3.79 -1.53 6.33
N LEU A 87 3.26 -1.19 5.16
CA LEU A 87 3.06 -2.15 4.07
C LEU A 87 4.28 -2.21 3.17
N ASP A 88 4.63 -3.42 2.72
CA ASP A 88 5.67 -3.63 1.72
C ASP A 88 5.14 -3.29 0.31
N SER A 89 5.00 -1.99 0.06
CA SER A 89 4.52 -1.46 -1.21
C SER A 89 5.29 -0.20 -1.60
N PRO A 90 5.75 -0.08 -2.85
CA PRO A 90 6.42 1.11 -3.35
C PRO A 90 5.47 2.28 -3.61
N VAL A 91 4.17 2.02 -3.68
CA VAL A 91 3.15 3.05 -3.95
C VAL A 91 3.11 4.06 -2.81
N VAL A 92 3.11 5.35 -3.12
CA VAL A 92 2.98 6.42 -2.11
C VAL A 92 1.53 6.47 -1.64
N ASN A 93 1.23 5.80 -0.53
CA ASN A 93 -0.14 5.72 -0.01
C ASN A 93 -0.21 5.49 1.51
N ALA A 94 -1.35 5.88 2.10
CA ALA A 94 -1.80 5.48 3.43
C ALA A 94 -3.31 5.30 3.39
N PHE A 95 -3.86 4.56 4.33
CA PHE A 95 -5.31 4.38 4.45
C PHE A 95 -5.68 3.80 5.81
N ALA A 96 -6.95 3.98 6.18
CA ALA A 96 -7.49 3.40 7.40
C ALA A 96 -8.69 2.49 7.12
N LEU A 97 -8.78 1.44 7.94
CA LEU A 97 -9.95 0.57 8.02
C LEU A 97 -10.74 0.84 9.30
N PRO A 98 -12.03 0.46 9.35
CA PRO A 98 -12.83 0.55 10.56
C PRO A 98 -12.16 -0.17 11.74
N GLY A 99 -12.38 0.34 12.95
CA GLY A 99 -11.88 -0.30 14.17
C GLY A 99 -10.48 0.13 14.60
N GLY A 100 -9.84 1.09 13.89
CA GLY A 100 -8.55 1.68 14.29
C GLY A 100 -7.33 1.03 13.62
N PHE A 101 -7.48 0.40 12.48
CA PHE A 101 -6.38 -0.14 11.67
C PHE A 101 -5.93 0.91 10.66
N VAL A 102 -4.67 1.34 10.74
CA VAL A 102 -4.07 2.36 9.90
C VAL A 102 -2.82 1.80 9.23
N TYR A 103 -2.70 2.04 7.95
CA TYR A 103 -1.60 1.54 7.12
C TYR A 103 -0.90 2.70 6.44
N VAL A 104 0.43 2.65 6.42
CA VAL A 104 1.28 3.48 5.59
C VAL A 104 2.15 2.57 4.73
N THR A 105 2.42 2.94 3.51
CA THR A 105 3.33 2.17 2.65
C THR A 105 4.77 2.62 2.86
N ARG A 106 5.75 1.72 2.64
CA ARG A 106 7.17 2.12 2.66
C ARG A 106 7.49 3.20 1.62
N GLY A 107 6.76 3.20 0.50
CA GLY A 107 6.89 4.25 -0.50
C GLY A 107 6.51 5.62 0.04
N LEU A 108 5.42 5.72 0.82
CA LEU A 108 5.05 6.97 1.48
C LEU A 108 6.11 7.42 2.48
N VAL A 109 6.59 6.51 3.32
CA VAL A 109 7.63 6.81 4.32
C VAL A 109 8.92 7.31 3.66
N ALA A 110 9.34 6.67 2.54
CA ALA A 110 10.52 7.09 1.78
C ALA A 110 10.40 8.53 1.25
N TYR A 111 9.21 8.93 0.79
CA TYR A 111 8.97 10.27 0.25
C TYR A 111 8.66 11.34 1.31
N ALA A 112 8.27 10.98 2.52
CA ALA A 112 8.09 11.96 3.59
C ALA A 112 9.40 12.72 3.87
N GLY A 113 9.33 14.04 4.00
CA GLY A 113 10.50 14.90 4.23
C GLY A 113 10.93 14.97 5.69
N ASN A 114 9.99 14.73 6.59
CA ASN A 114 10.19 14.81 8.04
C ASN A 114 9.05 14.09 8.80
N GLU A 115 9.25 13.89 10.11
CA GLU A 115 8.29 13.20 10.97
C GLU A 115 6.94 13.92 11.07
N ALA A 116 6.93 15.26 11.03
CA ALA A 116 5.68 16.02 11.09
C ALA A 116 4.80 15.81 9.85
N GLU A 117 5.39 15.58 8.67
CA GLU A 117 4.64 15.21 7.48
C GLU A 117 4.02 13.81 7.60
N LEU A 118 4.80 12.84 8.06
CA LEU A 118 4.32 11.48 8.32
C LEU A 118 3.22 11.49 9.38
N ALA A 119 3.40 12.26 10.47
CA ALA A 119 2.39 12.46 11.51
C ALA A 119 1.12 13.13 10.95
N GLY A 120 1.27 14.11 10.05
CA GLY A 120 0.14 14.74 9.37
C GLY A 120 -0.71 13.74 8.59
N VAL A 121 -0.06 12.86 7.82
CA VAL A 121 -0.74 11.79 7.06
C VAL A 121 -1.39 10.76 7.99
N ILE A 122 -0.68 10.26 8.99
CA ILE A 122 -1.24 9.32 9.96
C ILE A 122 -2.41 9.95 10.73
N GLY A 123 -2.29 11.22 11.10
CA GLY A 123 -3.35 11.99 11.75
C GLY A 123 -4.60 12.12 10.86
N HIS A 124 -4.44 12.33 9.56
CA HIS A 124 -5.52 12.32 8.59
C HIS A 124 -6.25 10.97 8.57
N GLU A 125 -5.52 9.86 8.56
CA GLU A 125 -6.12 8.52 8.61
C GLU A 125 -6.85 8.26 9.94
N ILE A 126 -6.29 8.70 11.07
CA ILE A 126 -7.00 8.69 12.36
C ILE A 126 -8.28 9.52 12.24
N GLY A 127 -8.25 10.67 11.56
CA GLY A 127 -9.41 11.52 11.26
C GLY A 127 -10.52 10.78 10.52
N HIS A 128 -10.19 9.94 9.54
CA HIS A 128 -11.17 9.09 8.85
C HIS A 128 -11.84 8.08 9.77
N VAL A 129 -11.10 7.47 10.68
CA VAL A 129 -11.65 6.51 11.66
C VAL A 129 -12.53 7.22 12.70
N THR A 130 -12.08 8.34 13.24
CA THR A 130 -12.82 9.09 14.28
C THR A 130 -14.05 9.80 13.72
N GLY A 131 -13.96 10.32 12.49
CA GLY A 131 -15.08 10.88 11.73
C GLY A 131 -16.07 9.83 11.21
N LYS A 132 -15.74 8.53 11.37
CA LYS A 132 -16.56 7.38 10.90
C LYS A 132 -16.89 7.47 9.41
N HIS A 133 -15.95 7.96 8.61
CA HIS A 133 -16.14 8.23 7.18
C HIS A 133 -16.44 6.96 6.37
N SER A 134 -15.93 5.81 6.79
CA SER A 134 -16.17 4.51 6.18
C SER A 134 -17.59 3.96 6.40
N GLN A 135 -18.37 4.52 7.35
CA GLN A 135 -19.70 3.99 7.72
C GLN A 135 -20.85 4.47 6.84
N SER A 136 -20.67 5.55 6.11
CA SER A 136 -21.77 6.28 5.48
C SER A 136 -22.27 5.73 4.14
N ARG A 137 -22.38 4.46 3.91
CA ARG A 137 -23.21 3.77 2.87
C ARG A 137 -22.76 2.35 2.48
N GLN A 138 -21.63 1.82 2.94
CA GLN A 138 -21.00 0.69 2.29
C GLN A 138 -20.65 -0.51 3.17
N ARG A 139 -21.38 -0.74 4.27
CA ARG A 139 -21.15 -1.89 5.15
C ARG A 139 -21.18 -3.27 4.46
N ARG A 140 -21.74 -3.38 3.25
CA ARG A 140 -21.81 -4.65 2.50
C ARG A 140 -20.81 -4.76 1.36
N SER A 141 -20.17 -3.65 0.97
CA SER A 141 -19.28 -3.65 -0.20
C SER A 141 -17.80 -3.72 0.14
N LEU A 142 -17.37 -3.46 1.39
CA LEU A 142 -15.96 -3.51 1.78
C LEU A 142 -15.35 -4.89 1.49
N PHE A 143 -16.00 -5.96 1.91
CA PHE A 143 -15.49 -7.33 1.69
C PHE A 143 -15.73 -7.85 0.27
N ALA A 144 -16.86 -7.49 -0.35
CA ALA A 144 -17.11 -7.81 -1.75
C ALA A 144 -16.18 -7.05 -2.69
N ASN A 145 -15.66 -5.89 -2.26
CA ASN A 145 -14.87 -4.98 -3.08
C ASN A 145 -13.36 -5.06 -2.79
N LEU A 146 -12.86 -5.72 -1.74
CA LEU A 146 -11.42 -5.93 -1.59
C LEU A 146 -10.84 -6.72 -2.77
N GLY A 147 -11.57 -7.68 -3.31
CA GLY A 147 -11.25 -8.32 -4.59
C GLY A 147 -11.55 -7.44 -5.82
N LEU A 148 -12.56 -6.56 -5.76
CA LEU A 148 -12.92 -5.60 -6.82
C LEU A 148 -12.04 -4.34 -6.81
N LEU A 149 -11.43 -4.03 -5.67
CA LEU A 149 -10.56 -2.86 -5.51
C LEU A 149 -9.27 -3.01 -6.31
N ALA A 150 -8.75 -4.22 -6.39
CA ALA A 150 -7.65 -4.53 -7.28
C ALA A 150 -8.03 -4.34 -8.76
N ALA A 151 -9.30 -4.58 -9.10
CA ALA A 151 -9.79 -4.48 -10.49
C ALA A 151 -10.21 -3.07 -10.90
N SER A 152 -10.40 -2.14 -9.98
CA SER A 152 -10.87 -0.79 -10.33
C SER A 152 -9.78 0.11 -10.96
N LEU A 153 -8.54 -0.34 -10.97
CA LEU A 153 -7.46 0.25 -11.79
C LEU A 153 -7.56 -0.22 -13.25
N PHE A 154 -8.39 -1.23 -13.52
CA PHE A 154 -8.58 -1.83 -14.83
C PHE A 154 -9.89 -1.36 -15.48
N SER A 155 -10.02 -1.59 -16.77
CA SER A 155 -11.23 -1.33 -17.55
C SER A 155 -12.48 -2.01 -16.95
N GLU A 156 -13.65 -1.57 -17.40
CA GLU A 156 -14.93 -2.22 -17.01
C GLU A 156 -14.91 -3.73 -17.27
N THR A 157 -14.23 -4.19 -18.31
CA THR A 157 -14.10 -5.61 -18.68
C THR A 157 -13.35 -6.42 -17.61
N VAL A 158 -12.28 -5.88 -17.04
CA VAL A 158 -11.52 -6.54 -15.96
C VAL A 158 -12.30 -6.49 -14.64
N ARG A 159 -13.03 -5.40 -14.40
CA ARG A 159 -13.90 -5.23 -13.22
C ARG A 159 -15.03 -6.25 -13.19
N ASP A 160 -15.67 -6.50 -14.34
CA ASP A 160 -16.72 -7.51 -14.49
C ASP A 160 -16.18 -8.93 -14.25
N LEU A 161 -14.97 -9.22 -14.72
CA LEU A 161 -14.34 -10.52 -14.56
C LEU A 161 -13.99 -10.85 -13.11
N VAL A 162 -13.51 -9.87 -12.33
CA VAL A 162 -13.25 -10.03 -10.90
C VAL A 162 -14.52 -10.24 -10.10
N SER A 163 -15.63 -9.61 -10.53
CA SER A 163 -16.95 -9.80 -9.89
C SER A 163 -17.51 -11.21 -10.02
N THR A 164 -16.92 -12.04 -10.89
CA THR A 164 -17.40 -13.38 -11.23
C THR A 164 -16.78 -14.51 -10.41
N GLY A 165 -15.92 -14.17 -9.45
CA GLY A 165 -15.25 -15.18 -8.61
C GLY A 165 -14.14 -15.96 -9.32
N LEU A 166 -13.69 -15.51 -10.49
CA LEU A 166 -12.37 -15.92 -10.98
C LEU A 166 -11.33 -15.43 -9.97
N PRO A 167 -10.44 -16.33 -9.49
CA PRO A 167 -9.63 -16.03 -8.32
C PRO A 167 -8.84 -14.74 -8.51
N GLN A 168 -9.12 -13.82 -7.65
CA GLN A 168 -8.45 -12.59 -7.27
C GLN A 168 -7.33 -12.11 -8.21
N LEU A 169 -7.67 -11.20 -9.10
CA LEU A 169 -6.72 -10.32 -9.73
C LEU A 169 -6.33 -9.25 -8.69
N ALA A 170 -5.34 -9.55 -7.87
CA ALA A 170 -4.88 -8.65 -6.85
C ALA A 170 -3.74 -7.78 -7.40
N THR A 171 -4.05 -6.61 -7.88
CA THR A 171 -3.05 -5.58 -8.12
C THR A 171 -3.65 -4.20 -7.90
N GLY A 172 -3.18 -3.50 -6.90
CA GLY A 172 -3.43 -2.06 -6.71
C GLY A 172 -4.39 -1.70 -5.56
N LEU A 173 -3.89 -0.83 -4.70
CA LEU A 173 -4.62 -0.15 -3.63
C LEU A 173 -5.67 0.82 -4.21
N VAL A 174 -6.84 0.34 -4.61
CA VAL A 174 -8.00 1.22 -4.80
C VAL A 174 -8.88 1.11 -3.59
N LEU A 175 -8.57 1.91 -2.61
CA LEU A 175 -9.38 2.10 -1.43
C LEU A 175 -10.45 3.16 -1.69
N MET A 176 -11.42 3.24 -0.81
CA MET A 176 -12.61 4.05 -0.96
C MET A 176 -12.27 5.51 -1.28
N LYS A 177 -12.93 6.07 -2.30
CA LYS A 177 -12.92 7.51 -2.51
C LYS A 177 -13.81 8.17 -1.47
N TYR A 178 -13.25 9.04 -0.69
CA TYR A 178 -13.99 9.87 0.25
C TYR A 178 -14.60 11.08 -0.45
N SER A 179 -15.66 11.63 0.10
CA SER A 179 -16.21 12.90 -0.38
C SER A 179 -15.30 14.05 0.03
N ARG A 180 -15.31 15.15 -0.73
CA ARG A 180 -14.55 16.36 -0.39
C ARG A 180 -14.77 16.82 1.06
N GLY A 181 -16.01 16.73 1.56
CA GLY A 181 -16.30 17.11 2.95
C GLY A 181 -15.62 16.19 3.98
N GLN A 182 -15.54 14.90 3.69
CA GLN A 182 -14.85 13.92 4.56
C GLN A 182 -13.33 14.12 4.55
N GLU A 183 -12.76 14.44 3.37
CA GLU A 183 -11.34 14.78 3.27
C GLU A 183 -10.99 16.01 4.12
N LEU A 184 -11.78 17.07 4.00
CA LEU A 184 -11.57 18.30 4.76
C LEU A 184 -11.75 18.11 6.27
N ASP A 185 -12.71 17.28 6.70
CA ASP A 185 -12.89 16.92 8.13
C ASP A 185 -11.71 16.09 8.64
N ALA A 186 -11.19 15.16 7.82
CA ALA A 186 -10.03 14.36 8.19
C ALA A 186 -8.75 15.21 8.28
N ASP A 187 -8.55 16.17 7.37
CA ASP A 187 -7.43 17.11 7.43
C ASP A 187 -7.46 17.97 8.68
N GLU A 188 -8.60 18.59 8.99
CA GLU A 188 -8.75 19.44 10.18
C GLU A 188 -8.50 18.66 11.48
N ARG A 189 -9.06 17.45 11.59
CA ARG A 189 -8.83 16.56 12.74
C ARG A 189 -7.37 16.14 12.84
N GLY A 190 -6.77 15.70 11.73
CA GLY A 190 -5.38 15.25 11.68
C GLY A 190 -4.40 16.33 12.10
N ILE A 191 -4.59 17.56 11.62
CA ILE A 191 -3.82 18.73 12.06
C ILE A 191 -3.99 18.94 13.57
N GLY A 192 -5.22 18.85 14.07
CA GLY A 192 -5.50 18.98 15.50
C GLY A 192 -4.79 17.92 16.36
N TYR A 193 -4.81 16.65 15.94
CA TYR A 193 -4.13 15.56 16.65
C TYR A 193 -2.61 15.74 16.63
N ALA A 194 -2.01 16.02 15.47
CA ALA A 194 -0.58 16.25 15.34
C ALA A 194 -0.11 17.43 16.21
N THR A 195 -0.83 18.55 16.19
CA THR A 195 -0.53 19.73 17.01
C THR A 195 -0.63 19.41 18.50
N SER A 196 -1.65 18.65 18.93
CA SER A 196 -1.88 18.33 20.34
C SER A 196 -0.77 17.51 20.98
N VAL A 197 0.04 16.81 20.17
CA VAL A 197 1.21 16.04 20.60
C VAL A 197 2.55 16.70 20.24
N GLY A 198 2.51 17.96 19.80
CA GLY A 198 3.68 18.81 19.60
C GLY A 198 4.29 18.80 18.19
N TYR A 199 3.67 18.14 17.22
CA TYR A 199 4.15 18.21 15.84
C TYR A 199 3.83 19.55 15.17
N ASN A 200 4.65 19.90 14.21
CA ASN A 200 4.41 21.03 13.32
C ASN A 200 3.09 20.83 12.54
N PRO A 201 2.06 21.68 12.74
CA PRO A 201 0.76 21.54 12.10
C PRO A 201 0.80 21.75 10.55
N TYR A 202 1.87 22.32 10.02
CA TYR A 202 2.04 22.48 8.56
C TYR A 202 2.50 21.18 7.88
N GLY A 203 2.83 20.12 8.62
CA GLY A 203 3.40 18.89 8.07
C GLY A 203 2.58 18.27 6.94
N ILE A 204 1.26 18.10 7.13
CA ILE A 204 0.41 17.51 6.08
C ILE A 204 0.40 18.36 4.80
N GLY A 205 0.45 19.69 4.93
CA GLY A 205 0.55 20.60 3.78
C GLY A 205 1.85 20.40 2.98
N GLY A 206 2.98 20.19 3.66
CA GLY A 206 4.26 19.86 3.04
C GLY A 206 4.20 18.53 2.27
N PHE A 207 3.54 17.52 2.85
CA PHE A 207 3.35 16.25 2.15
C PHE A 207 2.45 16.38 0.90
N PHE A 208 1.43 17.25 0.92
CA PHE A 208 0.62 17.54 -0.28
C PHE A 208 1.44 18.19 -1.40
N GLU A 209 2.41 19.03 -1.08
CA GLU A 209 3.33 19.61 -2.05
C GLU A 209 4.22 18.53 -2.70
N THR A 210 4.65 17.52 -1.92
CA THR A 210 5.35 16.34 -2.43
C THR A 210 4.49 15.56 -3.41
N LEU A 211 3.23 15.30 -3.06
CA LEU A 211 2.29 14.60 -3.95
C LEU A 211 2.07 15.36 -5.26
N GLN A 212 1.95 16.70 -5.21
CA GLN A 212 1.82 17.56 -6.40
C GLN A 212 3.07 17.42 -7.29
N SER A 213 4.26 17.45 -6.70
CA SER A 213 5.52 17.29 -7.44
C SER A 213 5.62 15.91 -8.12
N LEU A 214 5.14 14.85 -7.46
CA LEU A 214 5.06 13.50 -8.03
C LEU A 214 4.05 13.41 -9.19
N GLU A 215 2.92 14.12 -9.10
CA GLU A 215 1.94 14.18 -10.19
C GLU A 215 2.50 14.92 -11.42
N GLU A 216 3.24 16.00 -11.21
CA GLU A 216 3.87 16.78 -12.27
C GLU A 216 4.96 15.97 -12.99
N GLN A 217 5.75 15.18 -12.25
CA GLN A 217 6.80 14.32 -12.81
C GLN A 217 6.22 13.14 -13.58
N SER A 218 5.12 12.58 -13.12
CA SER A 218 4.44 11.50 -13.83
C SER A 218 3.64 12.08 -15.00
N ASP A 219 3.76 11.47 -16.21
CA ASP A 219 2.94 11.83 -17.40
C ASP A 219 1.44 11.70 -17.10
N ARG A 220 0.87 12.47 -16.20
CA ARG A 220 -0.54 12.60 -15.76
C ARG A 220 -1.43 11.32 -15.81
N LYS A 221 -0.88 10.20 -16.28
CA LYS A 221 -1.54 8.90 -16.42
C LYS A 221 -1.31 7.94 -15.25
N LYS A 222 -0.32 8.22 -14.39
CA LYS A 222 0.00 7.43 -13.20
C LYS A 222 -0.13 8.31 -11.96
N VAL A 223 -1.35 8.51 -11.50
CA VAL A 223 -1.62 9.24 -10.25
C VAL A 223 -1.04 8.45 -9.08
N PRO A 224 -0.24 9.05 -8.17
CA PRO A 224 0.17 8.40 -6.93
C PRO A 224 -1.03 7.80 -6.18
N GLY A 225 -0.82 6.67 -5.52
CA GLY A 225 -1.90 5.92 -4.85
C GLY A 225 -2.76 6.78 -3.92
N TRP A 226 -2.13 7.66 -3.14
CA TRP A 226 -2.81 8.62 -2.26
C TRP A 226 -3.81 9.50 -3.00
N VAL A 227 -3.42 10.15 -4.09
CA VAL A 227 -4.29 11.08 -4.83
C VAL A 227 -5.50 10.36 -5.44
N SER A 228 -5.36 9.08 -5.77
CA SER A 228 -6.49 8.27 -6.27
C SER A 228 -7.56 8.04 -5.22
N THR A 229 -7.18 7.93 -3.95
CA THR A 229 -8.07 7.69 -2.80
C THR A 229 -8.52 8.99 -2.14
N HIS A 230 -7.66 10.01 -2.12
CA HIS A 230 -7.81 11.31 -1.46
C HIS A 230 -7.66 12.47 -2.47
N PRO A 231 -8.65 12.72 -3.33
CA PRO A 231 -8.54 13.68 -4.42
C PRO A 231 -8.52 15.15 -3.96
N GLN A 232 -8.18 16.05 -4.88
CA GLN A 232 -8.24 17.52 -4.72
C GLN A 232 -7.15 18.11 -3.81
N VAL A 233 -5.89 17.75 -4.08
CA VAL A 233 -4.73 18.20 -3.29
C VAL A 233 -4.59 19.73 -3.29
N ASP A 234 -4.80 20.42 -4.42
CA ASP A 234 -4.57 21.88 -4.54
C ASP A 234 -5.37 22.71 -3.53
N ASP A 235 -6.67 22.47 -3.42
CA ASP A 235 -7.54 23.14 -2.43
C ASP A 235 -7.13 22.82 -0.98
N ARG A 236 -6.57 21.63 -0.77
CA ARG A 236 -6.20 21.12 0.55
C ARG A 236 -4.91 21.74 1.06
N ILE A 237 -3.95 22.07 0.19
CA ILE A 237 -2.72 22.79 0.56
C ILE A 237 -3.06 24.15 1.20
N GLU A 238 -3.92 24.94 0.56
CA GLU A 238 -4.30 26.25 1.11
C GLU A 238 -5.09 26.13 2.42
N ARG A 239 -5.98 25.14 2.51
CA ARG A 239 -6.81 24.91 3.70
C ARG A 239 -5.99 24.39 4.87
N SER A 240 -5.07 23.46 4.64
CA SER A 240 -4.21 22.93 5.68
C SER A 240 -3.34 24.02 6.32
N ARG A 241 -2.81 24.94 5.51
CA ARG A 241 -2.08 26.10 6.04
C ARG A 241 -2.93 26.95 6.97
N ARG A 242 -4.17 27.25 6.58
CA ARG A 242 -5.09 28.03 7.41
C ARG A 242 -5.44 27.30 8.71
N TRP A 243 -5.74 26.02 8.65
CA TRP A 243 -6.00 25.23 9.89
C TRP A 243 -4.76 25.11 10.75
N ALA A 244 -3.57 25.05 10.18
CA ALA A 244 -2.31 25.11 10.91
C ALA A 244 -2.18 26.46 11.64
N ASP A 245 -2.46 27.61 10.98
CA ASP A 245 -2.46 28.92 11.61
C ASP A 245 -3.48 29.01 12.77
N GLU A 246 -4.68 28.45 12.56
CA GLU A 246 -5.71 28.39 13.59
C GLU A 246 -5.30 27.50 14.79
N ALA A 247 -4.63 26.38 14.51
CA ALA A 247 -4.11 25.48 15.56
C ALA A 247 -2.97 26.16 16.34
N MET A 248 -2.05 26.83 15.67
CA MET A 248 -1.00 27.64 16.29
C MET A 248 -1.58 28.67 17.25
N ALA A 249 -2.58 29.43 16.79
CA ALA A 249 -3.26 30.42 17.60
C ALA A 249 -4.01 29.80 18.79
N ARG A 250 -4.71 28.69 18.58
CA ARG A 250 -5.50 27.96 19.61
C ARG A 250 -4.62 27.48 20.76
N TYR A 251 -3.47 26.90 20.44
CA TYR A 251 -2.52 26.37 21.42
C TYR A 251 -1.47 27.37 21.88
N ASN A 252 -1.52 28.62 21.38
CA ASN A 252 -0.56 29.69 21.66
C ASN A 252 0.89 29.24 21.39
N LEU A 253 1.11 28.56 20.26
CA LEU A 253 2.40 28.05 19.84
C LEU A 253 3.17 29.07 18.98
N THR A 254 4.50 28.99 19.04
CA THR A 254 5.41 29.70 18.16
C THR A 254 6.15 28.73 17.27
N THR A 255 6.87 29.20 16.27
CA THR A 255 7.69 28.34 15.40
C THR A 255 8.79 27.59 16.14
N GLU A 256 9.22 28.09 17.31
CA GLU A 256 10.23 27.45 18.17
C GLU A 256 9.66 26.24 18.93
N ASP A 257 8.34 26.20 19.12
CA ASP A 257 7.64 25.11 19.82
C ASP A 257 7.36 23.90 18.92
N LEU A 258 7.63 24.02 17.60
CA LEU A 258 7.22 23.04 16.62
C LEU A 258 8.28 21.95 16.41
N PHE A 259 7.88 20.72 16.62
CA PHE A 259 8.70 19.56 16.29
C PHE A 259 8.50 19.15 14.82
N VAL A 260 9.58 19.21 14.05
CA VAL A 260 9.61 18.83 12.63
C VAL A 260 10.11 17.38 12.46
N GLY A 261 11.14 16.99 13.20
CA GLY A 261 11.65 15.62 13.24
C GLY A 261 12.29 15.14 11.93
N ARG A 262 13.07 16.02 11.23
CA ARG A 262 13.72 15.61 9.99
C ARG A 262 14.81 14.57 10.23
N ARG A 263 15.64 14.74 11.27
CA ARG A 263 16.75 13.82 11.57
C ARG A 263 16.23 12.47 12.04
N GLU A 264 15.17 12.49 12.82
CA GLU A 264 14.49 11.31 13.35
C GLU A 264 13.97 10.46 12.19
N LEU A 265 13.20 11.04 11.27
CA LEU A 265 12.71 10.32 10.11
C LEU A 265 13.86 9.83 9.21
N LEU A 266 14.89 10.64 8.99
CA LEU A 266 16.02 10.24 8.13
C LEU A 266 16.77 9.03 8.69
N ALA A 267 16.87 8.88 10.01
CA ALA A 267 17.47 7.71 10.62
C ALA A 267 16.66 6.43 10.35
N GLU A 268 15.32 6.53 10.33
CA GLU A 268 14.43 5.41 10.11
C GLU A 268 14.27 5.03 8.63
N VAL A 269 14.48 5.98 7.70
CA VAL A 269 14.38 5.70 6.26
C VAL A 269 15.68 5.23 5.63
N ASP A 270 16.80 5.31 6.32
CA ASP A 270 18.08 4.80 5.82
C ASP A 270 18.01 3.27 5.63
N GLY A 271 18.30 2.80 4.44
CA GLY A 271 18.20 1.38 4.08
C GLY A 271 16.80 0.92 3.63
N VAL A 272 15.76 1.74 3.75
CA VAL A 272 14.41 1.38 3.28
C VAL A 272 14.43 1.08 1.78
N VAL A 273 13.77 -0.02 1.39
CA VAL A 273 13.64 -0.41 -0.02
C VAL A 273 12.88 0.65 -0.80
N PHE A 274 13.45 1.11 -1.90
CA PHE A 274 12.87 2.11 -2.79
C PHE A 274 12.37 1.48 -4.09
N GLY A 275 11.20 1.87 -4.56
CA GLY A 275 10.62 1.31 -5.77
C GLY A 275 10.19 -0.16 -5.59
N GLU A 276 10.06 -0.89 -6.69
CA GLU A 276 9.73 -2.32 -6.67
C GLU A 276 10.89 -3.13 -6.05
N ASN A 277 10.54 -4.23 -5.37
CA ASN A 277 11.53 -5.16 -4.87
C ASN A 277 11.81 -6.23 -5.93
N PRO A 278 12.99 -6.24 -6.59
CA PRO A 278 13.28 -7.19 -7.66
C PRO A 278 13.33 -8.65 -7.18
N ARG A 279 13.48 -8.89 -5.86
CA ARG A 279 13.40 -10.25 -5.29
C ARG A 279 12.01 -10.86 -5.44
N GLU A 280 10.97 -10.02 -5.55
CA GLU A 280 9.58 -10.41 -5.85
C GLU A 280 9.29 -10.47 -7.34
N GLY A 281 10.31 -10.34 -8.17
CA GLY A 281 10.25 -10.32 -9.62
C GLY A 281 10.32 -8.90 -10.21
N PHE A 282 10.88 -8.79 -11.41
CA PHE A 282 11.03 -7.53 -12.13
C PHE A 282 11.02 -7.74 -13.65
N MET A 283 10.73 -6.67 -14.39
CA MET A 283 10.78 -6.68 -15.86
C MET A 283 12.17 -6.29 -16.36
N ARG A 284 12.67 -7.04 -17.35
CA ARG A 284 13.83 -6.67 -18.16
C ARG A 284 13.45 -6.83 -19.64
N GLY A 285 13.10 -5.73 -20.28
CA GLY A 285 12.39 -5.76 -21.56
C GLY A 285 11.02 -6.41 -21.43
N ASP A 286 10.74 -7.41 -22.26
CA ASP A 286 9.49 -8.17 -22.20
C ASP A 286 9.56 -9.37 -21.23
N ASP A 287 10.73 -9.68 -20.68
CA ASP A 287 10.94 -10.80 -19.76
C ASP A 287 10.65 -10.37 -18.31
N PHE A 288 9.74 -11.06 -17.66
CA PHE A 288 9.56 -11.06 -16.21
C PHE A 288 10.52 -12.09 -15.61
N LEU A 289 11.38 -11.64 -14.70
CA LEU A 289 12.42 -12.43 -14.04
C LEU A 289 12.11 -12.48 -12.54
N HIS A 290 12.07 -13.68 -11.97
CA HIS A 290 11.85 -13.86 -10.53
C HIS A 290 13.06 -14.54 -9.88
N PRO A 291 13.96 -13.78 -9.25
CA PRO A 291 15.20 -14.34 -8.68
C PRO A 291 14.97 -15.41 -7.62
N ASP A 292 14.06 -15.17 -6.66
CA ASP A 292 13.84 -16.08 -5.54
C ASP A 292 13.12 -17.38 -5.94
N LEU A 293 12.20 -17.30 -6.89
CA LEU A 293 11.53 -18.49 -7.44
C LEU A 293 12.25 -19.08 -8.65
N ARG A 294 13.36 -18.46 -9.09
CA ARG A 294 14.27 -18.93 -10.15
C ARG A 294 13.57 -19.23 -11.48
N PHE A 295 12.58 -18.43 -11.86
CA PHE A 295 11.92 -18.57 -13.15
C PHE A 295 11.91 -17.27 -13.95
N ARG A 296 11.69 -17.41 -15.27
CA ARG A 296 11.41 -16.30 -16.18
C ARG A 296 10.17 -16.59 -17.01
N LEU A 297 9.47 -15.53 -17.44
CA LEU A 297 8.32 -15.58 -18.33
C LEU A 297 8.34 -14.37 -19.26
N ALA A 298 8.28 -14.56 -20.57
CA ALA A 298 8.16 -13.44 -21.50
C ALA A 298 6.67 -13.04 -21.61
N PHE A 299 6.36 -11.80 -21.27
CA PHE A 299 5.06 -11.21 -21.54
C PHE A 299 4.99 -10.68 -22.98
N PRO A 300 3.79 -10.56 -23.58
CA PRO A 300 3.68 -10.00 -24.91
C PRO A 300 4.18 -8.55 -24.92
N ALA A 301 4.92 -8.18 -25.95
CA ALA A 301 5.37 -6.81 -26.17
C ALA A 301 4.17 -5.84 -26.16
N ASP A 302 4.38 -4.63 -25.67
CA ASP A 302 3.38 -3.57 -25.52
C ASP A 302 2.25 -3.86 -24.49
N TRP A 303 2.27 -5.01 -23.80
CA TRP A 303 1.33 -5.24 -22.70
C TRP A 303 1.83 -4.57 -21.42
N THR A 304 0.93 -3.92 -20.71
CA THR A 304 1.26 -3.34 -19.39
C THR A 304 1.32 -4.43 -18.34
N VAL A 305 2.50 -4.66 -17.76
CA VAL A 305 2.72 -5.66 -16.71
C VAL A 305 2.60 -5.00 -15.34
N GLN A 306 1.87 -5.66 -14.46
CA GLN A 306 1.74 -5.28 -13.05
C GLN A 306 2.17 -6.47 -12.20
N ASN A 307 3.20 -6.26 -11.40
CA ASN A 307 3.72 -7.24 -10.46
C ASN A 307 3.08 -7.03 -9.09
N GLY A 308 2.25 -7.98 -8.66
CA GLY A 308 1.67 -8.01 -7.32
C GLY A 308 2.21 -9.19 -6.53
N ARG A 309 2.11 -9.14 -5.21
CA ARG A 309 2.64 -10.17 -4.31
C ARG A 309 2.13 -11.59 -4.58
N SER A 310 0.86 -11.73 -4.99
CA SER A 310 0.23 -13.04 -5.22
C SER A 310 0.11 -13.41 -6.70
N ALA A 311 0.24 -12.45 -7.60
CA ALA A 311 0.10 -12.68 -9.03
C ALA A 311 0.74 -11.57 -9.85
N VAL A 312 1.22 -11.92 -11.03
CA VAL A 312 1.66 -10.96 -12.06
C VAL A 312 0.60 -10.93 -13.16
N VAL A 313 0.17 -9.74 -13.54
CA VAL A 313 -0.86 -9.54 -14.55
C VAL A 313 -0.34 -8.67 -15.69
N ALA A 314 -0.48 -9.15 -16.92
CA ALA A 314 -0.22 -8.36 -18.12
C ALA A 314 -1.54 -8.06 -18.84
N ILE A 315 -1.70 -6.81 -19.30
CA ILE A 315 -2.93 -6.28 -19.90
C ILE A 315 -2.60 -5.77 -21.29
N SER A 316 -3.40 -6.20 -22.29
CA SER A 316 -3.22 -5.73 -23.66
C SER A 316 -3.46 -4.22 -23.77
N PRO A 317 -2.85 -3.52 -24.76
CA PRO A 317 -3.02 -2.07 -24.95
C PRO A 317 -4.47 -1.61 -25.15
N SER A 318 -5.31 -2.49 -25.71
CA SER A 318 -6.75 -2.24 -25.90
C SER A 318 -7.60 -2.68 -24.70
N GLU A 319 -6.99 -3.24 -23.63
CA GLU A 319 -7.64 -3.79 -22.45
C GLU A 319 -8.69 -4.89 -22.75
N GLU A 320 -8.55 -5.59 -23.88
CA GLU A 320 -9.48 -6.65 -24.33
C GLU A 320 -9.02 -8.06 -23.97
N ALA A 321 -7.76 -8.20 -23.54
CA ALA A 321 -7.16 -9.46 -23.12
C ALA A 321 -6.14 -9.24 -22.00
N TYR A 322 -5.94 -10.26 -21.18
CA TYR A 322 -4.91 -10.26 -20.15
C TYR A 322 -4.36 -11.66 -19.89
N LEU A 323 -3.15 -11.67 -19.33
CA LEU A 323 -2.48 -12.84 -18.81
C LEU A 323 -2.31 -12.67 -17.30
N LYS A 324 -2.55 -13.73 -16.55
CA LYS A 324 -2.28 -13.79 -15.11
C LYS A 324 -1.36 -14.96 -14.82
N LEU A 325 -0.24 -14.71 -14.16
CA LEU A 325 0.64 -15.72 -13.60
C LEU A 325 0.47 -15.72 -12.08
N GLU A 326 0.27 -16.88 -11.49
CA GLU A 326 0.18 -17.07 -10.03
C GLU A 326 0.61 -18.48 -9.63
N LEU A 327 0.83 -18.70 -8.34
CA LEU A 327 0.96 -20.03 -7.78
C LEU A 327 -0.43 -20.63 -7.58
N ALA A 328 -0.65 -21.85 -8.06
CA ALA A 328 -1.90 -22.57 -7.87
C ALA A 328 -2.08 -22.96 -6.40
N ALA A 329 -3.26 -22.71 -5.84
CA ALA A 329 -3.63 -23.09 -4.48
C ALA A 329 -3.92 -24.61 -4.39
N ARG A 330 -2.85 -25.41 -4.51
CA ARG A 330 -2.88 -26.86 -4.48
C ARG A 330 -2.94 -27.36 -3.04
N GLU A 331 -3.77 -28.36 -2.74
CA GLU A 331 -3.77 -29.05 -1.47
C GLU A 331 -2.50 -29.89 -1.29
N GLU A 332 -2.10 -30.13 -0.04
CA GLU A 332 -0.91 -30.92 0.23
C GLU A 332 -1.06 -32.34 -0.36
N GLY A 333 -0.09 -32.74 -1.20
CA GLY A 333 -0.12 -34.02 -1.89
C GLY A 333 -1.05 -34.12 -3.10
N GLU A 334 -1.80 -33.09 -3.44
CA GLU A 334 -2.67 -33.07 -4.63
C GLU A 334 -1.83 -33.09 -5.91
N ALA A 335 -2.10 -34.05 -6.81
CA ALA A 335 -1.40 -34.09 -8.09
C ALA A 335 -1.86 -32.94 -9.02
N PRO A 336 -1.00 -32.46 -9.94
CA PRO A 336 -1.37 -31.37 -10.88
C PRO A 336 -2.66 -31.64 -11.66
N ASP A 337 -2.84 -32.86 -12.17
CA ASP A 337 -4.07 -33.27 -12.89
C ASP A 337 -5.33 -33.21 -12.02
N ASP A 338 -5.21 -33.54 -10.71
CA ASP A 338 -6.34 -33.49 -9.77
C ASP A 338 -6.72 -32.05 -9.47
N TYR A 339 -5.72 -31.20 -9.23
CA TYR A 339 -5.93 -29.77 -9.06
C TYR A 339 -6.65 -29.15 -10.26
N VAL A 340 -6.16 -29.38 -11.48
CA VAL A 340 -6.76 -28.83 -12.71
C VAL A 340 -8.21 -29.29 -12.87
N ARG A 341 -8.50 -30.58 -12.62
CA ARG A 341 -9.86 -31.09 -12.65
C ARG A 341 -10.76 -30.44 -11.59
N ARG A 342 -10.25 -30.23 -10.39
CA ARG A 342 -10.99 -29.56 -9.30
C ARG A 342 -11.25 -28.10 -9.69
N TYR A 343 -10.23 -27.38 -10.12
CA TYR A 343 -10.27 -25.96 -10.53
C TYR A 343 -11.33 -25.73 -11.63
N LEU A 344 -11.30 -26.53 -12.71
CA LEU A 344 -12.26 -26.42 -13.81
C LEU A 344 -13.71 -26.72 -13.37
N ARG A 345 -13.90 -27.67 -12.44
CA ARG A 345 -15.23 -27.97 -11.87
C ARG A 345 -15.75 -26.83 -10.99
N GLU A 346 -14.91 -26.28 -10.12
CA GLU A 346 -15.27 -25.14 -9.25
C GLU A 346 -15.72 -23.93 -10.05
N LEU A 347 -15.06 -23.67 -11.18
CA LEU A 347 -15.43 -22.62 -12.11
C LEU A 347 -16.68 -22.95 -12.97
N SER A 348 -17.21 -24.16 -12.92
CA SER A 348 -18.25 -24.64 -13.83
C SER A 348 -17.83 -24.41 -15.32
N ALA A 349 -16.56 -24.65 -15.59
CA ALA A 349 -15.95 -24.37 -16.90
C ALA A 349 -16.51 -25.30 -18.00
N ASP A 350 -16.85 -24.70 -19.16
CA ASP A 350 -17.14 -25.47 -20.38
C ASP A 350 -15.83 -25.67 -21.14
N VAL A 351 -15.25 -26.87 -21.02
CA VAL A 351 -13.94 -27.24 -21.57
C VAL A 351 -14.07 -27.67 -23.02
N SER A 352 -13.45 -26.93 -23.92
CA SER A 352 -13.44 -27.25 -25.36
C SER A 352 -12.23 -28.08 -25.78
N ASP A 353 -11.10 -27.95 -25.07
CA ASP A 353 -9.87 -28.70 -25.33
C ASP A 353 -9.06 -28.81 -24.04
N SER A 354 -8.40 -29.95 -23.82
CA SER A 354 -7.50 -30.13 -22.68
C SER A 354 -6.51 -31.27 -22.91
N GLY A 355 -5.31 -31.13 -22.39
CA GLY A 355 -4.29 -32.16 -22.54
C GLY A 355 -2.97 -31.79 -21.89
N ARG A 356 -1.98 -32.65 -22.07
CA ARG A 356 -0.60 -32.36 -21.73
C ARG A 356 -0.01 -31.40 -22.73
N ALA A 357 0.82 -30.50 -22.26
CA ALA A 357 1.57 -29.56 -23.06
C ALA A 357 3.05 -29.60 -22.61
N ASP A 358 3.93 -29.29 -23.53
CA ASP A 358 5.36 -29.15 -23.24
C ASP A 358 5.69 -27.65 -23.18
N VAL A 359 6.29 -27.23 -22.07
CA VAL A 359 6.79 -25.86 -21.86
C VAL A 359 8.31 -25.96 -21.67
N GLY A 360 9.06 -25.88 -22.78
CA GLY A 360 10.46 -26.29 -22.78
C GLY A 360 10.57 -27.75 -22.37
N ASP A 361 11.41 -28.05 -21.37
CA ASP A 361 11.58 -29.38 -20.79
C ASP A 361 10.64 -29.66 -19.59
N LEU A 362 9.73 -28.73 -19.29
CA LEU A 362 8.82 -28.83 -18.14
C LEU A 362 7.49 -29.49 -18.53
N ALA A 363 7.02 -30.38 -17.66
CA ALA A 363 5.71 -30.99 -17.81
C ALA A 363 4.63 -29.95 -17.50
N ALA A 364 3.65 -29.83 -18.38
CA ALA A 364 2.55 -28.90 -18.23
C ALA A 364 1.20 -29.53 -18.62
N LEU A 365 0.14 -28.95 -18.12
CA LEU A 365 -1.24 -29.19 -18.53
C LEU A 365 -1.78 -27.92 -19.19
N GLU A 366 -2.51 -28.07 -20.27
CA GLU A 366 -3.16 -26.94 -20.97
C GLU A 366 -4.66 -27.26 -21.12
N ALA A 367 -5.51 -26.28 -20.90
CA ALA A 367 -6.91 -26.36 -21.22
C ALA A 367 -7.42 -25.07 -21.85
N VAL A 368 -8.31 -25.22 -22.84
CA VAL A 368 -9.09 -24.11 -23.41
C VAL A 368 -10.53 -24.31 -22.94
N PHE A 369 -11.08 -23.33 -22.29
CA PHE A 369 -12.41 -23.41 -21.72
C PHE A 369 -13.11 -22.05 -21.74
N SER A 370 -14.42 -22.08 -21.54
CA SER A 370 -15.19 -20.87 -21.29
C SER A 370 -15.79 -20.87 -19.89
N VAL A 371 -15.92 -19.67 -19.32
CA VAL A 371 -16.59 -19.45 -18.06
C VAL A 371 -17.67 -18.38 -18.22
N GLN A 372 -18.80 -18.62 -17.58
CA GLN A 372 -19.90 -17.67 -17.53
C GLN A 372 -19.73 -16.77 -16.31
N ALA A 373 -19.55 -15.51 -16.56
CA ALA A 373 -19.52 -14.49 -15.54
C ALA A 373 -20.85 -13.73 -15.51
N SER A 374 -21.17 -13.01 -14.45
CA SER A 374 -22.52 -12.44 -14.17
C SER A 374 -23.29 -11.91 -15.40
N ASN A 375 -22.62 -11.32 -16.38
CA ASN A 375 -23.24 -10.79 -17.60
C ASN A 375 -22.50 -11.12 -18.91
N ALA A 376 -21.41 -11.89 -18.85
CA ALA A 376 -20.57 -12.17 -20.03
C ALA A 376 -19.96 -13.57 -19.99
N THR A 377 -19.65 -14.09 -21.17
CA THR A 377 -18.84 -15.30 -21.33
C THR A 377 -17.41 -14.91 -21.63
N TYR A 378 -16.44 -15.57 -21.01
CA TYR A 378 -15.03 -15.39 -21.27
C TYR A 378 -14.40 -16.68 -21.80
N ALA A 379 -13.53 -16.54 -22.78
CA ALA A 379 -12.68 -17.61 -23.27
C ALA A 379 -11.34 -17.57 -22.52
N VAL A 380 -10.90 -18.70 -22.04
CA VAL A 380 -9.72 -18.84 -21.17
C VAL A 380 -8.78 -19.89 -21.73
N LEU A 381 -7.49 -19.58 -21.75
CA LEU A 381 -6.39 -20.52 -21.88
C LEU A 381 -5.78 -20.70 -20.49
N GLY A 382 -5.89 -21.87 -19.91
CA GLY A 382 -5.17 -22.23 -18.68
C GLY A 382 -3.94 -23.06 -19.03
N THR A 383 -2.78 -22.71 -18.50
CA THR A 383 -1.54 -23.49 -18.58
C THR A 383 -1.03 -23.68 -17.16
N TRP A 384 -0.85 -24.94 -16.75
CA TRP A 384 -0.37 -25.32 -15.41
C TRP A 384 0.98 -26.02 -15.54
N ILE A 385 1.99 -25.48 -14.92
CA ILE A 385 3.39 -25.91 -15.05
C ILE A 385 3.90 -26.37 -13.70
N ASP A 386 4.33 -27.63 -13.60
CA ASP A 386 4.97 -28.18 -12.39
C ASP A 386 6.47 -27.84 -12.46
N TYR A 387 6.92 -26.92 -11.58
CA TYR A 387 8.29 -26.49 -11.54
C TYR A 387 8.74 -26.25 -10.09
N ASP A 388 9.88 -26.83 -9.70
CA ASP A 388 10.50 -26.71 -8.39
C ASP A 388 9.52 -27.02 -7.22
N GLY A 389 8.72 -28.07 -7.39
CA GLY A 389 7.74 -28.52 -6.39
C GLY A 389 6.50 -27.62 -6.25
N ARG A 390 6.37 -26.59 -7.10
CA ARG A 390 5.24 -25.67 -7.15
C ARG A 390 4.48 -25.83 -8.45
N LEU A 391 3.17 -25.60 -8.38
CA LEU A 391 2.34 -25.55 -9.59
C LEU A 391 2.07 -24.10 -9.96
N TYR A 392 2.65 -23.66 -11.06
CA TYR A 392 2.42 -22.34 -11.63
C TYR A 392 1.20 -22.37 -12.54
N GLN A 393 0.32 -21.41 -12.38
CA GLN A 393 -0.89 -21.25 -13.19
C GLN A 393 -0.79 -19.99 -14.02
N ILE A 394 -0.90 -20.13 -15.34
CA ILE A 394 -0.94 -19.01 -16.28
C ILE A 394 -2.31 -19.02 -16.96
N LEU A 395 -3.08 -17.97 -16.76
CA LEU A 395 -4.42 -17.82 -17.33
C LEU A 395 -4.43 -16.69 -18.35
N GLY A 396 -4.67 -17.03 -19.61
CA GLY A 396 -4.91 -16.07 -20.68
C GLY A 396 -6.41 -15.90 -20.92
N VAL A 397 -6.93 -14.69 -20.80
CA VAL A 397 -8.37 -14.42 -20.84
C VAL A 397 -8.72 -13.34 -21.83
N SER A 398 -9.80 -13.54 -22.59
CA SER A 398 -10.40 -12.53 -23.45
C SER A 398 -11.90 -12.81 -23.65
N SER A 399 -12.62 -11.87 -24.24
CA SER A 399 -13.97 -12.15 -24.72
C SER A 399 -13.94 -13.13 -25.90
N PRO A 400 -14.99 -13.95 -26.11
CA PRO A 400 -14.99 -14.97 -27.18
C PRO A 400 -14.80 -14.39 -28.58
N ASN A 401 -15.29 -13.19 -28.86
CA ASN A 401 -15.11 -12.50 -30.14
C ASN A 401 -13.68 -12.00 -30.38
N ARG A 402 -12.86 -11.88 -29.33
CA ARG A 402 -11.46 -11.48 -29.39
C ARG A 402 -10.49 -12.66 -29.26
N TRP A 403 -10.97 -13.83 -28.90
CA TRP A 403 -10.17 -15.04 -28.67
C TRP A 403 -9.17 -15.32 -29.78
N ARG A 404 -9.62 -15.27 -31.07
CA ARG A 404 -8.77 -15.55 -32.22
C ARG A 404 -7.60 -14.57 -32.34
N ALA A 405 -7.79 -13.32 -31.91
CA ALA A 405 -6.76 -12.28 -31.97
C ALA A 405 -5.66 -12.52 -30.93
N TYR A 406 -6.03 -12.97 -29.73
CA TYR A 406 -5.11 -13.01 -28.59
C TYR A 406 -4.63 -14.41 -28.20
N SER A 407 -5.38 -15.49 -28.49
CA SER A 407 -5.09 -16.86 -28.01
C SER A 407 -3.69 -17.35 -28.36
N ARG A 408 -3.18 -17.03 -29.57
CA ARG A 408 -1.83 -17.41 -29.98
C ARG A 408 -0.77 -16.69 -29.17
N THR A 409 -0.92 -15.39 -28.95
CA THR A 409 -0.01 -14.55 -28.18
C THR A 409 0.03 -15.01 -26.72
N MET A 410 -1.12 -15.24 -26.12
CA MET A 410 -1.23 -15.75 -24.74
C MET A 410 -0.56 -17.12 -24.58
N ARG A 411 -0.78 -18.03 -25.54
CA ARG A 411 -0.14 -19.35 -25.53
C ARG A 411 1.38 -19.25 -25.72
N SER A 412 1.86 -18.35 -26.56
CA SER A 412 3.29 -18.11 -26.77
C SER A 412 3.94 -17.62 -25.48
N SER A 413 3.30 -16.68 -24.79
CA SER A 413 3.76 -16.20 -23.51
C SER A 413 3.78 -17.33 -22.46
N ALA A 414 2.70 -18.07 -22.26
CA ALA A 414 2.66 -19.17 -21.29
C ALA A 414 3.77 -20.22 -21.55
N ARG A 415 4.06 -20.50 -22.81
CA ARG A 415 5.12 -21.46 -23.21
C ARG A 415 6.54 -20.92 -23.11
N SER A 416 6.72 -19.64 -22.85
CA SER A 416 8.05 -19.04 -22.60
C SER A 416 8.54 -19.22 -21.18
N PHE A 417 7.70 -19.75 -20.28
CA PHE A 417 8.11 -20.03 -18.90
C PHE A 417 9.33 -20.98 -18.91
N ALA A 418 10.35 -20.60 -18.17
CA ALA A 418 11.59 -21.37 -18.09
C ALA A 418 12.32 -21.06 -16.78
N GLU A 419 13.31 -21.89 -16.45
CA GLU A 419 14.26 -21.62 -15.37
C GLU A 419 15.03 -20.33 -15.65
N LEU A 420 15.22 -19.51 -14.63
CA LEU A 420 16.11 -18.34 -14.64
C LEU A 420 17.53 -18.79 -14.30
N THR A 421 18.42 -18.73 -15.27
CA THR A 421 19.83 -19.13 -15.14
C THR A 421 20.82 -17.97 -15.25
N ASP A 422 20.32 -16.76 -15.53
CA ASP A 422 21.13 -15.54 -15.63
C ASP A 422 21.60 -15.12 -14.24
N GLU A 423 22.90 -15.29 -13.96
CA GLU A 423 23.50 -14.98 -12.66
C GLU A 423 23.31 -13.52 -12.28
N THR A 424 23.39 -12.59 -13.23
CA THR A 424 23.22 -11.15 -12.95
C THR A 424 21.80 -10.84 -12.50
N ALA A 425 20.80 -11.51 -13.07
CA ALA A 425 19.40 -11.37 -12.65
C ALA A 425 19.14 -12.05 -11.30
N LEU A 426 19.79 -13.17 -11.01
CA LEU A 426 19.65 -13.89 -9.75
C LEU A 426 20.24 -13.11 -8.56
N GLU A 427 21.26 -12.28 -8.80
CA GLU A 427 21.96 -11.50 -7.78
C GLU A 427 21.38 -10.08 -7.57
N VAL A 428 20.42 -9.65 -8.39
CA VAL A 428 19.81 -8.32 -8.25
C VAL A 428 19.19 -8.13 -6.86
N GLY A 429 19.68 -7.11 -6.15
CA GLY A 429 19.13 -6.64 -4.89
C GLY A 429 18.13 -5.48 -5.09
N PRO A 430 17.36 -5.12 -4.08
CA PRO A 430 16.49 -3.96 -4.15
C PRO A 430 17.28 -2.63 -4.15
N ALA A 431 16.75 -1.62 -4.82
CA ALA A 431 17.18 -0.25 -4.59
C ALA A 431 16.83 0.16 -3.16
N ARG A 432 17.70 0.97 -2.53
CA ARG A 432 17.51 1.41 -1.15
C ARG A 432 17.77 2.90 -1.01
N VAL A 433 17.02 3.54 -0.14
CA VAL A 433 17.31 4.89 0.31
C VAL A 433 18.62 4.84 1.12
N ALA A 434 19.52 5.79 0.86
CA ALA A 434 20.75 6.01 1.64
C ALA A 434 20.80 7.46 2.09
N VAL A 435 20.89 7.67 3.38
CA VAL A 435 21.03 8.99 3.99
C VAL A 435 22.52 9.38 3.99
N THR A 436 22.85 10.37 3.16
CA THR A 436 24.22 10.76 2.85
C THR A 436 24.53 12.17 3.33
N GLU A 437 25.62 12.35 4.09
CA GLU A 437 26.07 13.65 4.54
C GLU A 437 26.80 14.42 3.42
N VAL A 438 26.46 15.68 3.25
CA VAL A 438 27.07 16.57 2.26
C VAL A 438 28.37 17.16 2.85
N SER A 439 29.51 16.77 2.26
CA SER A 439 30.83 17.12 2.80
C SER A 439 31.20 18.61 2.65
N GLN A 440 30.64 19.28 1.67
CA GLN A 440 30.87 20.72 1.40
C GLN A 440 29.62 21.37 0.82
N ARG A 441 29.49 22.67 1.02
CA ARG A 441 28.35 23.44 0.49
C ARG A 441 28.28 23.37 -1.04
N MET A 442 27.22 22.82 -1.60
CA MET A 442 27.00 22.71 -3.05
C MET A 442 25.51 22.61 -3.39
N GLN A 443 25.19 22.74 -4.67
CA GLN A 443 23.82 22.48 -5.15
C GLN A 443 23.51 20.99 -5.10
N LEU A 444 22.23 20.62 -4.99
CA LEU A 444 21.78 19.22 -5.00
C LEU A 444 22.26 18.50 -6.27
N ALA A 445 22.20 19.16 -7.43
CA ALA A 445 22.74 18.59 -8.68
C ALA A 445 24.22 18.19 -8.53
N GLY A 446 25.03 19.03 -7.90
CA GLY A 446 26.45 18.73 -7.64
C GLY A 446 26.66 17.60 -6.63
N VAL A 447 25.76 17.44 -5.66
CA VAL A 447 25.78 16.25 -4.77
C VAL A 447 25.54 14.99 -5.58
N ILE A 448 24.51 14.96 -6.43
CA ILE A 448 24.15 13.79 -7.24
C ILE A 448 25.32 13.42 -8.20
N GLU A 449 25.99 14.41 -8.81
CA GLU A 449 27.13 14.19 -9.70
C GLU A 449 28.31 13.49 -9.01
N GLN A 450 28.45 13.61 -7.68
CA GLN A 450 29.49 12.89 -6.91
C GLN A 450 29.21 11.40 -6.75
N TYR A 451 27.96 10.96 -7.00
CA TYR A 451 27.51 9.58 -6.83
C TYR A 451 26.91 9.06 -8.15
N PRO A 452 27.73 8.72 -9.16
CA PRO A 452 27.24 8.25 -10.47
C PRO A 452 26.46 6.94 -10.39
N GLU A 453 26.53 6.23 -9.27
CA GLU A 453 25.80 5.00 -8.97
C GLU A 453 24.40 5.24 -8.41
N VAL A 454 23.94 6.48 -8.26
CA VAL A 454 22.55 6.80 -7.93
C VAL A 454 21.63 6.23 -9.00
N SER A 455 20.70 5.39 -8.59
CA SER A 455 19.88 4.56 -9.49
C SER A 455 18.53 5.17 -9.89
N VAL A 456 18.28 6.42 -9.49
CA VAL A 456 17.04 7.17 -9.84
C VAL A 456 17.38 8.50 -10.51
N SER A 457 16.40 9.09 -11.19
CA SER A 457 16.60 10.38 -11.85
C SER A 457 16.92 11.50 -10.86
N PRO A 458 17.67 12.54 -11.28
CA PRO A 458 17.93 13.72 -10.45
C PRO A 458 16.65 14.38 -9.91
N GLU A 459 15.58 14.40 -10.71
CA GLU A 459 14.27 14.93 -10.34
C GLU A 459 13.65 14.09 -9.19
N THR A 460 13.78 12.77 -9.24
CA THR A 460 13.33 11.90 -8.15
C THR A 460 14.10 12.19 -6.86
N VAL A 461 15.42 12.36 -6.93
CA VAL A 461 16.22 12.76 -5.77
C VAL A 461 15.77 14.13 -5.22
N ALA A 462 15.48 15.07 -6.10
CA ALA A 462 14.98 16.40 -5.70
C ALA A 462 13.65 16.29 -4.93
N ILE A 463 12.68 15.53 -5.45
CA ILE A 463 11.38 15.30 -4.78
C ILE A 463 11.56 14.58 -3.44
N LEU A 464 12.39 13.53 -3.38
CA LEU A 464 12.68 12.81 -2.14
C LEU A 464 13.21 13.69 -1.02
N ASN A 465 13.93 14.76 -1.39
CA ASN A 465 14.54 15.71 -0.45
C ASN A 465 13.72 16.99 -0.23
N HIS A 466 12.62 17.19 -0.96
CA HIS A 466 11.82 18.43 -0.95
C HIS A 466 12.66 19.64 -1.37
N LEU A 467 13.48 19.46 -2.38
CA LEU A 467 14.44 20.44 -2.89
C LEU A 467 14.31 20.57 -4.41
N SER A 468 14.80 21.69 -4.94
CA SER A 468 15.13 21.79 -6.35
C SER A 468 16.60 21.40 -6.59
N LEU A 469 16.94 21.03 -7.82
CA LEU A 469 18.32 20.70 -8.19
C LEU A 469 19.31 21.85 -7.97
N GLN A 470 18.82 23.10 -7.95
CA GLN A 470 19.59 24.32 -7.76
C GLN A 470 19.72 24.74 -6.28
N ASP A 471 18.99 24.10 -5.37
CA ASP A 471 19.05 24.45 -3.95
C ASP A 471 20.42 24.12 -3.36
N LEU A 472 20.93 25.09 -2.57
CA LEU A 472 22.22 24.97 -1.91
C LEU A 472 22.07 24.22 -0.59
N ILE A 473 22.81 23.13 -0.47
CA ILE A 473 22.87 22.29 0.72
C ILE A 473 24.16 22.66 1.48
N ALA A 474 24.05 22.83 2.78
CA ALA A 474 25.21 23.18 3.60
C ALA A 474 26.08 21.92 3.89
N ALA A 475 27.34 22.14 4.19
CA ALA A 475 28.20 21.07 4.70
C ALA A 475 27.68 20.56 6.05
N GLY A 476 27.61 19.25 6.21
CA GLY A 476 27.03 18.58 7.37
C GLY A 476 25.53 18.35 7.32
N ASP A 477 24.83 18.92 6.31
CA ASP A 477 23.44 18.53 6.03
C ASP A 477 23.39 17.16 5.38
N VAL A 478 22.25 16.50 5.48
CA VAL A 478 22.03 15.15 4.95
C VAL A 478 20.94 15.16 3.87
N VAL A 479 21.14 14.30 2.87
CA VAL A 479 20.20 14.09 1.77
C VAL A 479 19.90 12.60 1.60
N LYS A 480 18.71 12.28 1.10
CA LYS A 480 18.34 10.96 0.64
C LYS A 480 18.83 10.76 -0.79
N LEU A 481 19.63 9.75 -1.02
CA LEU A 481 19.98 9.19 -2.33
C LEU A 481 19.40 7.79 -2.46
N VAL A 482 19.44 7.20 -3.64
CA VAL A 482 18.94 5.84 -3.87
C VAL A 482 20.00 5.06 -4.63
N PHE A 483 20.35 3.89 -4.13
CA PHE A 483 21.39 3.02 -4.73
C PHE A 483 20.88 1.61 -4.92
N GLY A 484 21.42 0.91 -5.92
CA GLY A 484 21.11 -0.48 -6.21
C GLY A 484 19.80 -0.64 -7.02
N GLY A 485 19.28 -1.84 -7.02
CA GLY A 485 18.13 -2.20 -7.87
C GLY A 485 18.56 -2.68 -9.25
N PRO A 486 17.61 -3.16 -10.07
CA PRO A 486 17.82 -3.33 -11.50
C PRO A 486 18.04 -1.96 -12.13
N ASP A 487 18.74 -1.89 -13.26
CA ASP A 487 18.81 -0.67 -14.06
C ASP A 487 17.37 -0.22 -14.37
N LEU A 488 16.90 0.76 -13.63
CA LEU A 488 15.57 1.35 -13.85
C LEU A 488 15.70 2.37 -14.98
N PRO A 489 14.81 2.31 -16.01
CA PRO A 489 14.86 3.20 -17.16
C PRO A 489 14.61 4.67 -16.78
#